data_29e20d242346f009b3e6e0d640000c3d
#
_entry.id   29e20d242346f009b3e6e0d640000c3d
#
_cell.length_a   1.000
_cell.length_b   1.000
_cell.length_c   1.000
_cell.angle_alpha   90.00
_cell.angle_beta   90.00
_cell.angle_gamma   90.00
#
_symmetry.space_group_name_H-M   'P 1'
#
loop_
_entity.id
_entity.type
_entity.pdbx_description
1 polymer ?
#
loop_
_entity_poly.entity_id
_entity_poly.type
_entity_poly.pdbx_seq_one_letter_code
_entity_poly.pdbx_strand_id
1 'polypeptide(L)'
;MTVQVITKDSLVAKSKKARGLRETDDIPRSGFEEGFDITKHINVSKGIGEFISSDDFASAFYTRQKYEVDAGRDEEPLLYLPIYNEVVDSALPRTLAINTLGPAGVVFVEIKEGGEVVFATVGQGSKSVTILHYATGISYTEDLFMYNELWRLPNIERQFGVAHNALLNHLHFNPILAYGYAAANQTDGTALTSFKATAEMPEKYLRALEAAITNAVADKRRGPYALVCATGDLFTVERALTVVAQQGFTRQSSAIGRIRALIAYDGWTGTRGKKSVSYGGASTGTAYLVDLGNKMIDFQSYAKHLLRRQTQPGDLKKFVVEEVIWDTRRGVYAGPANAVEEITWPGAGDGAS
;
A
#
# COMPACT_ATOMS: atom_id res chain seq x y z
N MET A 1 20.10 -13.61 7.22
CA MET A 1 18.89 -13.30 6.44
C MET A 1 18.80 -11.78 6.37
N THR A 2 18.71 -11.19 5.19
CA THR A 2 18.72 -9.74 5.03
C THR A 2 17.27 -9.22 5.13
N VAL A 3 17.05 -8.20 5.96
CA VAL A 3 15.76 -7.51 6.05
C VAL A 3 15.56 -6.73 4.76
N GLN A 4 14.41 -6.89 4.12
CA GLN A 4 14.07 -6.10 2.95
C GLN A 4 13.46 -4.77 3.41
N VAL A 5 14.15 -3.68 3.14
CA VAL A 5 13.63 -2.32 3.36
C VAL A 5 12.78 -1.92 2.17
N ILE A 6 11.54 -1.54 2.45
CA ILE A 6 10.54 -1.17 1.43
C ILE A 6 10.13 0.29 1.69
N THR A 7 10.69 1.16 0.88
CA THR A 7 10.35 2.59 0.82
C THR A 7 9.84 2.93 -0.58
N LYS A 8 9.19 4.07 -0.74
CA LYS A 8 8.84 4.58 -2.07
C LYS A 8 10.07 4.62 -2.97
N ASP A 9 11.16 5.22 -2.49
CA ASP A 9 12.39 5.38 -3.26
C ASP A 9 12.99 4.04 -3.67
N SER A 10 13.02 3.04 -2.76
CA SER A 10 13.56 1.71 -3.08
C SER A 10 12.74 0.97 -4.14
N LEU A 11 11.43 1.15 -4.16
CA LEU A 11 10.55 0.54 -5.16
C LEU A 11 10.60 1.29 -6.48
N VAL A 12 10.67 2.63 -6.46
CA VAL A 12 10.88 3.46 -7.66
C VAL A 12 12.21 3.14 -8.32
N ALA A 13 13.31 3.03 -7.55
CA ALA A 13 14.61 2.63 -8.05
C ALA A 13 14.58 1.22 -8.69
N LYS A 14 13.84 0.29 -8.06
CA LYS A 14 13.63 -1.06 -8.62
C LYS A 14 12.85 -1.03 -9.93
N SER A 15 11.81 -0.20 -10.03
CA SER A 15 11.05 -0.01 -11.27
C SER A 15 11.91 0.61 -12.37
N LYS A 16 12.68 1.67 -12.06
CA LYS A 16 13.64 2.28 -12.99
C LYS A 16 14.64 1.26 -13.52
N LYS A 17 15.23 0.45 -12.63
CA LYS A 17 16.17 -0.62 -13.02
C LYS A 17 15.52 -1.67 -13.93
N ALA A 18 14.28 -2.05 -13.68
CA ALA A 18 13.53 -2.98 -14.53
C ALA A 18 13.32 -2.42 -15.95
N ARG A 19 13.26 -1.09 -16.09
CA ARG A 19 13.16 -0.37 -17.37
C ARG A 19 14.52 -0.04 -18.01
N GLY A 20 15.65 -0.44 -17.38
CA GLY A 20 17.00 -0.14 -17.85
C GLY A 20 17.46 1.30 -17.59
N LEU A 21 16.76 2.04 -16.71
CA LEU A 21 17.09 3.40 -16.32
C LEU A 21 18.08 3.42 -15.15
N ARG A 22 18.86 4.49 -15.02
CA ARG A 22 19.69 4.75 -13.84
C ARG A 22 18.80 5.29 -12.69
N GLU A 23 19.26 5.18 -11.44
CA GLU A 23 18.53 5.70 -10.29
C GLU A 23 18.30 7.22 -10.37
N THR A 24 19.23 7.93 -10.99
CA THR A 24 19.16 9.39 -11.18
C THR A 24 18.29 9.81 -12.36
N ASP A 25 17.94 8.88 -13.25
CA ASP A 25 17.15 9.21 -14.42
C ASP A 25 15.69 9.40 -14.00
N ASP A 26 15.03 10.41 -14.54
CA ASP A 26 13.58 10.52 -14.42
C ASP A 26 12.92 9.38 -15.18
N ILE A 27 11.78 8.90 -14.67
CA ILE A 27 10.96 7.95 -15.44
C ILE A 27 10.53 8.69 -16.70
N PRO A 28 10.93 8.21 -17.90
CA PRO A 28 10.70 8.97 -19.12
C PRO A 28 9.20 9.24 -19.26
N ARG A 29 8.87 10.48 -19.53
CA ARG A 29 7.56 10.85 -20.04
C ARG A 29 7.41 10.13 -21.39
N SER A 30 6.21 9.86 -21.83
CA SER A 30 5.95 8.99 -22.98
C SER A 30 6.97 9.19 -24.12
N GLY A 31 7.43 8.13 -24.73
CA GLY A 31 8.31 8.18 -25.90
C GLY A 31 7.73 8.94 -27.11
N PHE A 32 6.56 9.55 -26.96
CA PHE A 32 5.93 10.48 -27.86
C PHE A 32 6.50 11.91 -27.79
N GLU A 33 7.37 12.24 -26.82
CA GLU A 33 8.00 13.56 -26.79
C GLU A 33 8.92 13.80 -28.01
N GLU A 34 9.50 12.74 -28.60
CA GLU A 34 10.39 12.84 -29.75
C GLU A 34 9.76 12.44 -31.10
N GLY A 35 8.56 11.86 -31.13
CA GLY A 35 8.05 11.25 -32.36
C GLY A 35 6.58 11.44 -32.69
N PHE A 36 5.73 11.84 -31.73
CA PHE A 36 4.32 12.04 -32.02
C PHE A 36 4.07 13.48 -32.45
N ASP A 37 4.38 13.77 -33.69
CA ASP A 37 3.99 15.02 -34.32
C ASP A 37 2.52 14.95 -34.73
N ILE A 38 1.65 15.49 -33.86
CA ILE A 38 0.21 15.63 -34.12
C ILE A 38 -0.04 16.26 -35.49
N THR A 39 0.82 17.18 -35.94
CA THR A 39 0.64 17.85 -37.22
C THR A 39 0.79 16.92 -38.41
N LYS A 40 1.54 15.82 -38.29
CA LYS A 40 1.67 14.81 -39.34
C LYS A 40 0.44 13.91 -39.49
N HIS A 41 -0.37 13.82 -38.42
CA HIS A 41 -1.58 13.00 -38.41
C HIS A 41 -2.86 13.85 -38.54
N ILE A 42 -2.74 15.19 -38.46
CA ILE A 42 -3.83 16.13 -38.73
C ILE A 42 -3.89 16.41 -40.23
N ASN A 43 -4.89 15.85 -40.88
CA ASN A 43 -5.29 16.35 -42.17
C ASN A 43 -6.11 17.61 -41.90
N VAL A 44 -5.49 18.79 -42.09
CA VAL A 44 -6.04 20.13 -41.77
C VAL A 44 -7.38 20.42 -42.48
N SER A 45 -7.76 19.59 -43.46
CA SER A 45 -9.03 19.69 -44.20
C SER A 45 -10.19 18.92 -43.52
N LYS A 46 -9.95 18.15 -42.46
CA LYS A 46 -10.99 17.41 -41.77
C LYS A 46 -11.41 18.14 -40.49
N GLY A 47 -12.70 18.14 -40.18
CA GLY A 47 -13.21 18.71 -38.96
C GLY A 47 -12.68 17.96 -37.72
N ILE A 48 -12.57 18.66 -36.60
CA ILE A 48 -12.00 18.13 -35.33
C ILE A 48 -12.68 16.82 -34.91
N GLY A 49 -14.00 16.71 -35.16
CA GLY A 49 -14.75 15.48 -34.86
C GLY A 49 -14.34 14.27 -35.70
N GLU A 50 -13.95 14.46 -36.98
CA GLU A 50 -13.44 13.40 -37.86
C GLU A 50 -12.01 13.00 -37.47
N PHE A 51 -11.25 13.95 -36.96
CA PHE A 51 -9.88 13.71 -36.51
C PHE A 51 -9.83 12.80 -35.30
N ILE A 52 -10.67 13.04 -34.30
CA ILE A 52 -10.76 12.23 -33.07
C ILE A 52 -11.37 10.86 -33.33
N SER A 53 -12.17 10.72 -34.39
CA SER A 53 -12.77 9.43 -34.79
C SER A 53 -11.87 8.55 -35.65
N SER A 54 -10.67 9.03 -36.03
CA SER A 54 -9.75 8.13 -36.74
C SER A 54 -9.18 7.07 -35.80
N ASP A 55 -9.33 5.78 -36.16
CA ASP A 55 -8.92 4.65 -35.36
C ASP A 55 -7.44 4.70 -34.95
N ASP A 56 -6.59 5.18 -35.85
CA ASP A 56 -5.14 5.31 -35.61
C ASP A 56 -4.82 6.35 -34.54
N PHE A 57 -5.50 7.51 -34.56
CA PHE A 57 -5.31 8.55 -33.54
C PHE A 57 -5.85 8.08 -32.19
N ALA A 58 -7.05 7.53 -32.16
CA ALA A 58 -7.65 7.02 -30.94
C ALA A 58 -6.78 5.95 -30.28
N SER A 59 -6.20 5.06 -31.09
CA SER A 59 -5.29 4.02 -30.62
C SER A 59 -3.98 4.59 -30.06
N ALA A 60 -3.34 5.54 -30.77
CA ALA A 60 -2.11 6.19 -30.33
C ALA A 60 -2.34 7.01 -29.06
N PHE A 61 -3.45 7.76 -28.99
CA PHE A 61 -3.82 8.54 -27.82
C PHE A 61 -4.10 7.65 -26.61
N TYR A 62 -4.82 6.56 -26.80
CA TYR A 62 -5.04 5.55 -25.75
C TYR A 62 -3.75 4.95 -25.22
N THR A 63 -2.83 4.57 -26.12
CA THR A 63 -1.55 3.99 -25.73
C THR A 63 -0.73 4.97 -24.90
N ARG A 64 -0.71 6.25 -25.29
CA ARG A 64 -0.04 7.31 -24.53
C ARG A 64 -0.66 7.49 -23.14
N GLN A 65 -1.99 7.62 -23.07
CA GLN A 65 -2.68 7.77 -21.78
C GLN A 65 -2.36 6.62 -20.83
N LYS A 66 -2.39 5.39 -21.33
CA LYS A 66 -2.04 4.21 -20.53
C LYS A 66 -0.60 4.28 -20.04
N TYR A 67 0.33 4.68 -20.90
CA TYR A 67 1.74 4.81 -20.55
C TYR A 67 1.96 5.84 -19.44
N GLU A 68 1.34 7.02 -19.54
CA GLU A 68 1.49 8.07 -18.53
C GLU A 68 0.87 7.68 -17.17
N VAL A 69 -0.30 7.04 -17.19
CA VAL A 69 -0.92 6.53 -15.96
C VAL A 69 -0.06 5.45 -15.32
N ASP A 70 0.51 4.53 -16.11
CA ASP A 70 1.40 3.49 -15.60
C ASP A 70 2.72 4.10 -15.08
N ALA A 71 3.26 5.14 -15.73
CA ALA A 71 4.41 5.89 -15.22
C ALA A 71 4.11 6.57 -13.88
N GLY A 72 2.91 7.16 -13.73
CA GLY A 72 2.46 7.72 -12.45
C GLY A 72 2.30 6.66 -11.36
N ARG A 73 1.85 5.47 -11.70
CA ARG A 73 1.76 4.34 -10.74
C ARG A 73 3.15 3.89 -10.26
N ASP A 74 4.17 4.00 -11.10
CA ASP A 74 5.54 3.68 -10.73
C ASP A 74 6.16 4.76 -9.81
N GLU A 75 5.70 6.02 -9.90
CA GLU A 75 6.12 7.09 -8.99
C GLU A 75 5.57 6.92 -7.56
N GLU A 76 4.37 6.37 -7.44
CA GLU A 76 3.73 6.04 -6.16
C GLU A 76 3.55 4.52 -6.06
N PRO A 77 4.56 3.77 -5.62
CA PRO A 77 4.50 2.31 -5.61
C PRO A 77 3.55 1.79 -4.54
N LEU A 78 3.08 0.56 -4.75
CA LEU A 78 2.20 -0.15 -3.82
C LEU A 78 3.02 -0.72 -2.66
N LEU A 79 2.95 -0.07 -1.49
CA LEU A 79 3.71 -0.45 -0.29
C LEU A 79 3.06 -1.61 0.48
N TYR A 80 1.76 -1.83 0.33
CA TYR A 80 0.99 -2.82 1.08
C TYR A 80 1.15 -4.27 0.60
N LEU A 81 1.68 -4.50 -0.61
CA LEU A 81 1.78 -5.82 -1.22
C LEU A 81 2.45 -6.90 -0.36
N PRO A 82 3.47 -6.62 0.45
CA PRO A 82 4.06 -7.63 1.33
C PRO A 82 3.11 -8.13 2.41
N ILE A 83 2.17 -7.28 2.85
CA ILE A 83 1.25 -7.56 3.96
C ILE A 83 0.00 -8.27 3.46
N TYR A 84 -0.59 -7.79 2.36
CA TYR A 84 -1.88 -8.26 1.88
C TYR A 84 -1.78 -9.35 0.82
N ASN A 85 -2.76 -10.26 0.84
CA ASN A 85 -3.01 -11.18 -0.24
C ASN A 85 -4.06 -10.57 -1.18
N GLU A 86 -3.72 -10.42 -2.46
CA GLU A 86 -4.59 -9.80 -3.44
C GLU A 86 -5.34 -10.86 -4.25
N VAL A 87 -6.66 -10.74 -4.29
CA VAL A 87 -7.56 -11.58 -5.07
C VAL A 87 -8.27 -10.71 -6.09
N VAL A 88 -8.03 -10.97 -7.37
CA VAL A 88 -8.66 -10.25 -8.48
C VAL A 88 -9.58 -11.20 -9.21
N ASP A 89 -10.88 -10.97 -9.10
CA ASP A 89 -11.89 -11.80 -9.77
C ASP A 89 -13.12 -10.95 -10.10
N SER A 90 -13.49 -10.92 -11.36
CA SER A 90 -14.65 -10.18 -11.87
C SER A 90 -16.00 -10.72 -11.37
N ALA A 91 -16.05 -11.98 -10.95
CA ALA A 91 -17.26 -12.64 -10.45
C ALA A 91 -17.57 -12.32 -8.98
N LEU A 92 -16.66 -11.63 -8.25
CA LEU A 92 -16.86 -11.30 -6.84
C LEU A 92 -18.19 -10.57 -6.60
N PRO A 93 -19.00 -11.00 -5.60
CA PRO A 93 -20.20 -10.27 -5.20
C PRO A 93 -19.84 -8.91 -4.59
N ARG A 94 -20.82 -8.01 -4.49
CA ARG A 94 -20.61 -6.69 -3.87
C ARG A 94 -20.21 -6.78 -2.40
N THR A 95 -20.75 -7.75 -1.69
CA THR A 95 -20.45 -8.01 -0.29
C THR A 95 -20.01 -9.46 -0.14
N LEU A 96 -18.82 -9.62 0.42
CA LEU A 96 -18.21 -10.92 0.70
C LEU A 96 -18.36 -11.22 2.19
N ALA A 97 -18.90 -12.39 2.53
CA ALA A 97 -18.82 -12.88 3.89
C ALA A 97 -17.51 -13.63 4.09
N ILE A 98 -16.67 -13.12 5.01
CA ILE A 98 -15.44 -13.79 5.42
C ILE A 98 -15.74 -14.56 6.69
N ASN A 99 -15.76 -15.88 6.58
CA ASN A 99 -15.91 -16.75 7.74
C ASN A 99 -14.55 -16.86 8.42
N THR A 100 -14.37 -16.16 9.53
CA THR A 100 -13.20 -16.34 10.37
C THR A 100 -13.48 -17.50 11.32
N LEU A 101 -12.69 -18.55 11.22
CA LEU A 101 -12.60 -19.56 12.27
C LEU A 101 -11.99 -18.84 13.48
N GLY A 102 -12.80 -18.60 14.50
CA GLY A 102 -12.31 -18.03 15.76
C GLY A 102 -11.20 -18.92 16.35
N PRO A 103 -10.34 -18.35 17.20
CA PRO A 103 -9.27 -19.09 17.87
C PRO A 103 -9.78 -20.11 18.91
N ALA A 104 -11.07 -20.33 19.02
CA ALA A 104 -11.67 -21.38 19.84
C ALA A 104 -11.23 -22.73 19.27
N GLY A 105 -10.05 -23.12 19.72
CA GLY A 105 -9.34 -24.26 19.20
C GLY A 105 -10.12 -25.55 19.34
N VAL A 106 -10.01 -26.37 18.32
CA VAL A 106 -10.31 -27.80 18.47
C VAL A 106 -9.30 -28.34 19.49
N VAL A 107 -9.77 -28.74 20.65
CA VAL A 107 -8.95 -29.34 21.69
C VAL A 107 -9.13 -30.85 21.61
N PHE A 108 -8.03 -31.58 21.46
CA PHE A 108 -8.07 -33.03 21.63
C PHE A 108 -8.13 -33.35 23.11
N VAL A 109 -9.19 -34.03 23.52
CA VAL A 109 -9.39 -34.50 24.90
C VAL A 109 -9.18 -36.00 24.90
N GLU A 110 -8.49 -36.51 25.92
CA GLU A 110 -8.37 -37.93 26.13
C GLU A 110 -9.74 -38.55 26.42
N ILE A 111 -10.16 -39.51 25.59
CA ILE A 111 -11.44 -40.19 25.76
C ILE A 111 -11.14 -41.57 26.28
N LYS A 112 -11.70 -41.90 27.46
CA LYS A 112 -11.67 -43.23 28.01
C LYS A 112 -12.59 -44.18 27.18
N GLU A 113 -12.25 -45.45 27.18
CA GLU A 113 -13.02 -46.49 26.49
C GLU A 113 -14.50 -46.37 26.86
N GLY A 114 -15.39 -46.14 25.85
CA GLY A 114 -16.82 -45.88 26.06
C GLY A 114 -17.22 -44.44 26.34
N GLY A 115 -16.29 -43.50 26.31
CA GLY A 115 -16.59 -42.08 26.48
C GLY A 115 -17.17 -41.40 25.20
N GLU A 116 -18.03 -40.40 25.38
CA GLU A 116 -18.58 -39.61 24.28
C GLU A 116 -17.59 -38.60 23.75
N VAL A 117 -17.54 -38.46 22.41
CA VAL A 117 -16.77 -37.40 21.73
C VAL A 117 -17.54 -36.09 21.82
N VAL A 118 -16.95 -35.07 22.43
CA VAL A 118 -17.51 -33.73 22.45
C VAL A 118 -17.19 -33.02 21.13
N PHE A 119 -18.22 -32.73 20.35
CA PHE A 119 -18.07 -32.00 19.10
C PHE A 119 -17.95 -30.50 19.37
N ALA A 120 -16.83 -29.89 18.91
CA ALA A 120 -16.68 -28.45 18.92
C ALA A 120 -17.58 -27.85 17.82
N THR A 121 -18.48 -26.96 18.19
CA THR A 121 -19.22 -26.14 17.25
C THR A 121 -18.33 -25.02 16.73
N VAL A 122 -18.12 -24.98 15.42
CA VAL A 122 -17.43 -23.87 14.76
C VAL A 122 -18.35 -22.65 14.84
N GLY A 123 -18.07 -21.75 15.79
CA GLY A 123 -18.75 -20.45 15.87
C GLY A 123 -18.37 -19.63 14.63
N GLN A 124 -19.31 -19.43 13.73
CA GLN A 124 -19.14 -18.57 12.57
C GLN A 124 -19.19 -17.10 13.00
N GLY A 125 -18.02 -16.51 13.26
CA GLY A 125 -17.88 -15.06 13.20
C GLY A 125 -17.86 -14.63 11.73
N SER A 126 -19.00 -14.25 11.15
CA SER A 126 -19.00 -13.71 9.80
C SER A 126 -18.67 -12.23 9.83
N LYS A 127 -17.51 -11.87 9.30
CA LYS A 127 -17.19 -10.47 8.95
C LYS A 127 -17.51 -10.26 7.47
N SER A 128 -18.07 -9.10 7.13
CA SER A 128 -18.40 -8.77 5.76
C SER A 128 -17.47 -7.71 5.19
N VAL A 129 -17.03 -7.90 3.96
CA VAL A 129 -16.27 -6.91 3.20
C VAL A 129 -17.12 -6.42 2.04
N THR A 130 -17.30 -5.11 1.95
CA THR A 130 -18.02 -4.50 0.84
C THR A 130 -17.02 -3.97 -0.19
N ILE A 131 -17.18 -4.39 -1.44
CA ILE A 131 -16.42 -3.89 -2.56
C ILE A 131 -17.00 -2.54 -2.98
N LEU A 132 -16.22 -1.47 -2.77
CA LEU A 132 -16.59 -0.11 -3.12
C LEU A 132 -16.05 0.25 -4.50
N HIS A 133 -16.72 1.18 -5.16
CA HIS A 133 -16.35 1.72 -6.46
C HIS A 133 -15.65 3.06 -6.30
N TYR A 134 -14.42 3.16 -6.79
CA TYR A 134 -13.63 4.37 -6.80
C TYR A 134 -13.37 4.77 -8.24
N ALA A 135 -13.66 6.01 -8.58
CA ALA A 135 -13.50 6.52 -9.93
C ALA A 135 -13.03 7.98 -9.91
N THR A 136 -12.29 8.32 -10.94
CA THR A 136 -11.93 9.69 -11.28
C THR A 136 -11.96 9.86 -12.80
N GLY A 137 -12.15 11.07 -13.29
CA GLY A 137 -12.26 11.29 -14.72
C GLY A 137 -11.76 12.65 -15.14
N ILE A 138 -11.54 12.79 -16.42
CA ILE A 138 -11.21 14.03 -17.11
C ILE A 138 -12.12 14.19 -18.32
N SER A 139 -12.55 15.43 -18.56
CA SER A 139 -13.27 15.83 -19.76
C SER A 139 -12.33 16.63 -20.65
N TYR A 140 -12.21 16.24 -21.90
CA TYR A 140 -11.41 16.94 -22.89
C TYR A 140 -12.31 17.91 -23.65
N THR A 141 -12.01 19.20 -23.50
CA THR A 141 -12.77 20.27 -24.20
C THR A 141 -12.25 20.47 -25.62
N GLU A 142 -13.10 21.00 -26.49
CA GLU A 142 -12.73 21.34 -27.85
C GLU A 142 -11.59 22.35 -27.90
N ASP A 143 -11.57 23.33 -27.00
CA ASP A 143 -10.51 24.34 -26.91
C ASP A 143 -9.11 23.73 -26.70
N LEU A 144 -9.02 22.66 -25.95
CA LEU A 144 -7.75 21.97 -25.68
C LEU A 144 -7.13 21.42 -26.98
N PHE A 145 -7.97 20.98 -27.91
CA PHE A 145 -7.54 20.52 -29.23
C PHE A 145 -7.32 21.66 -30.19
N MET A 146 -8.19 22.67 -30.19
CA MET A 146 -8.07 23.84 -31.07
C MET A 146 -6.80 24.66 -30.80
N TYR A 147 -6.47 24.86 -29.53
CA TYR A 147 -5.28 25.64 -29.12
C TYR A 147 -4.03 24.78 -28.91
N ASN A 148 -4.09 23.51 -29.27
CA ASN A 148 -2.96 22.57 -29.17
C ASN A 148 -2.32 22.51 -27.74
N GLU A 149 -3.14 22.60 -26.69
CA GLU A 149 -2.67 22.51 -25.29
C GLU A 149 -2.42 21.06 -24.83
N LEU A 150 -2.26 20.14 -25.77
CA LEU A 150 -2.07 18.70 -25.50
C LEU A 150 -0.80 18.39 -24.69
N TRP A 151 0.16 19.29 -24.64
CA TRP A 151 1.39 19.17 -23.84
C TRP A 151 1.15 19.13 -22.33
N ARG A 152 -0.01 19.61 -21.86
CA ARG A 152 -0.39 19.55 -20.43
C ARG A 152 -0.96 18.19 -19.99
N LEU A 153 -1.48 17.42 -20.93
CA LEU A 153 -2.19 16.18 -20.67
C LEU A 153 -1.33 15.11 -19.98
N PRO A 154 -0.08 14.86 -20.41
CA PRO A 154 0.76 13.84 -19.78
C PRO A 154 0.90 14.01 -18.27
N ASN A 155 1.07 15.24 -17.80
CA ASN A 155 1.21 15.51 -16.37
C ASN A 155 -0.09 15.20 -15.60
N ILE A 156 -1.25 15.47 -16.18
CA ILE A 156 -2.56 15.18 -15.58
C ILE A 156 -2.81 13.68 -15.55
N GLU A 157 -2.53 13.00 -16.64
CA GLU A 157 -2.69 11.55 -16.77
C GLU A 157 -1.78 10.80 -15.80
N ARG A 158 -0.54 11.27 -15.64
CA ARG A 158 0.42 10.75 -14.66
C ARG A 158 -0.07 10.89 -13.22
N GLN A 159 -0.70 12.02 -12.89
CA GLN A 159 -1.32 12.23 -11.58
C GLN A 159 -2.47 11.26 -11.29
N PHE A 160 -3.19 10.75 -12.29
CA PHE A 160 -4.18 9.69 -12.06
C PHE A 160 -3.53 8.40 -11.57
N GLY A 161 -2.37 8.05 -12.13
CA GLY A 161 -1.60 6.89 -11.68
C GLY A 161 -1.15 7.03 -10.23
N VAL A 162 -0.56 8.17 -9.89
CA VAL A 162 -0.14 8.50 -8.51
C VAL A 162 -1.33 8.46 -7.56
N ALA A 163 -2.42 9.15 -7.88
CA ALA A 163 -3.59 9.22 -7.02
C ALA A 163 -4.26 7.86 -6.81
N HIS A 164 -4.27 7.01 -7.84
CA HIS A 164 -4.79 5.64 -7.74
C HIS A 164 -3.97 4.81 -6.73
N ASN A 165 -2.65 4.80 -6.86
CA ASN A 165 -1.81 4.01 -5.98
C ASN A 165 -1.77 4.58 -4.56
N ALA A 166 -1.81 5.91 -4.40
CA ALA A 166 -1.97 6.57 -3.10
C ALA A 166 -3.28 6.17 -2.40
N LEU A 167 -4.39 6.12 -3.15
CA LEU A 167 -5.66 5.61 -2.65
C LEU A 167 -5.54 4.15 -2.20
N LEU A 168 -4.91 3.29 -3.00
CA LEU A 168 -4.74 1.89 -2.65
C LEU A 168 -3.89 1.73 -1.39
N ASN A 169 -2.77 2.43 -1.29
CA ASN A 169 -1.95 2.42 -0.08
C ASN A 169 -2.79 2.86 1.14
N HIS A 170 -3.56 3.95 1.03
CA HIS A 170 -4.42 4.40 2.11
C HIS A 170 -5.47 3.36 2.53
N LEU A 171 -6.18 2.75 1.58
CA LEU A 171 -7.20 1.75 1.86
C LEU A 171 -6.66 0.54 2.63
N HIS A 172 -5.39 0.18 2.39
CA HIS A 172 -4.77 -0.97 3.03
C HIS A 172 -4.09 -0.62 4.37
N PHE A 173 -3.48 0.55 4.49
CA PHE A 173 -2.84 0.95 5.74
C PHE A 173 -3.81 1.55 6.76
N ASN A 174 -4.84 2.27 6.33
CA ASN A 174 -5.78 2.90 7.24
C ASN A 174 -6.43 1.94 8.27
N PRO A 175 -6.85 0.71 7.90
CA PRO A 175 -7.37 -0.25 8.88
C PRO A 175 -6.35 -0.69 9.94
N ILE A 176 -5.06 -0.57 9.67
CA ILE A 176 -3.97 -0.87 10.61
C ILE A 176 -3.68 0.37 11.47
N LEU A 177 -3.52 1.54 10.85
CA LEU A 177 -3.10 2.76 11.51
C LEU A 177 -4.19 3.40 12.38
N ALA A 178 -5.45 3.29 11.96
CA ALA A 178 -6.60 3.87 12.67
C ALA A 178 -7.26 2.90 13.66
N TYR A 179 -6.73 1.70 13.83
CA TYR A 179 -7.29 0.73 14.76
C TYR A 179 -6.92 1.08 16.20
N GLY A 180 -7.88 1.02 17.10
CA GLY A 180 -7.64 1.18 18.54
C GLY A 180 -7.19 -0.14 19.17
N TYR A 181 -5.87 -0.30 19.33
CA TYR A 181 -5.30 -1.53 19.87
C TYR A 181 -5.60 -1.69 21.37
N ALA A 182 -5.93 -2.92 21.78
CA ALA A 182 -6.04 -3.27 23.18
C ALA A 182 -4.64 -3.35 23.83
N ALA A 183 -4.54 -3.15 25.13
CA ALA A 183 -3.28 -3.20 25.87
C ALA A 183 -2.46 -4.49 25.64
N ALA A 184 -3.15 -5.62 25.37
CA ALA A 184 -2.50 -6.88 25.03
C ALA A 184 -1.78 -6.86 23.66
N ASN A 185 -2.14 -5.90 22.79
CA ASN A 185 -1.55 -5.72 21.46
C ASN A 185 -0.75 -4.41 21.37
N GLN A 186 -0.30 -3.91 22.53
CA GLN A 186 0.52 -2.70 22.60
C GLN A 186 1.80 -2.98 23.38
N THR A 187 2.90 -2.53 22.84
CA THR A 187 4.19 -2.52 23.52
C THR A 187 4.63 -1.09 23.74
N ASP A 188 4.59 -0.64 24.98
CA ASP A 188 5.08 0.68 25.36
C ASP A 188 6.60 0.65 25.57
N GLY A 189 7.34 1.13 24.57
CA GLY A 189 8.80 1.22 24.63
C GLY A 189 9.30 2.22 25.67
N THR A 190 8.48 3.24 26.04
CA THR A 190 8.87 4.27 27.02
C THR A 190 8.92 3.73 28.43
N ALA A 191 8.11 2.72 28.75
CA ALA A 191 8.05 2.07 30.05
C ALA A 191 9.09 0.95 30.25
N LEU A 192 9.90 0.63 29.22
CA LEU A 192 10.87 -0.45 29.30
C LEU A 192 12.09 -0.09 30.16
N THR A 193 12.47 -1.00 31.05
CA THR A 193 13.66 -0.94 31.90
C THR A 193 14.79 -1.83 31.42
N SER A 194 14.66 -2.44 30.25
CA SER A 194 15.64 -3.36 29.67
C SER A 194 16.87 -2.67 29.07
N PHE A 195 16.89 -1.35 29.05
CA PHE A 195 18.00 -0.51 28.60
C PHE A 195 18.23 0.68 29.57
N LYS A 196 19.43 1.25 29.56
CA LYS A 196 19.75 2.44 30.35
C LYS A 196 19.21 3.71 29.64
N ALA A 197 18.86 4.73 30.44
CA ALA A 197 18.47 6.04 29.91
C ALA A 197 19.55 6.67 29.02
N THR A 198 20.82 6.37 29.28
CA THR A 198 22.00 6.81 28.51
C THR A 198 22.29 5.97 27.27
N ALA A 199 21.53 4.89 27.00
CA ALA A 199 21.72 4.04 25.83
C ALA A 199 21.43 4.82 24.54
N GLU A 200 22.10 4.46 23.46
CA GLU A 200 21.84 5.06 22.14
C GLU A 200 20.45 4.70 21.61
N MET A 201 19.84 5.58 20.82
CA MET A 201 18.50 5.38 20.26
C MET A 201 18.32 4.04 19.52
N PRO A 202 19.28 3.60 18.67
CA PRO A 202 19.14 2.31 17.98
C PRO A 202 19.08 1.12 18.95
N GLU A 203 19.80 1.17 20.09
CA GLU A 203 19.72 0.12 21.11
C GLU A 203 18.34 0.13 21.79
N LYS A 204 17.82 1.29 22.14
CA LYS A 204 16.49 1.45 22.73
C LYS A 204 15.39 0.89 21.79
N TYR A 205 15.47 1.23 20.51
CA TYR A 205 14.53 0.73 19.48
C TYR A 205 14.62 -0.78 19.31
N LEU A 206 15.85 -1.35 19.33
CA LEU A 206 16.03 -2.80 19.27
C LEU A 206 15.35 -3.51 20.46
N ARG A 207 15.53 -2.96 21.68
CA ARG A 207 14.90 -3.56 22.87
C ARG A 207 13.37 -3.45 22.84
N ALA A 208 12.83 -2.34 22.33
CA ALA A 208 11.40 -2.20 22.11
C ALA A 208 10.87 -3.23 21.10
N LEU A 209 11.61 -3.47 20.00
CA LEU A 209 11.28 -4.53 19.04
C LEU A 209 11.34 -5.93 19.64
N GLU A 210 12.34 -6.23 20.44
CA GLU A 210 12.45 -7.53 21.14
C GLU A 210 11.28 -7.75 22.10
N ALA A 211 10.87 -6.71 22.84
CA ALA A 211 9.71 -6.76 23.71
C ALA A 211 8.42 -6.99 22.90
N ALA A 212 8.22 -6.25 21.81
CA ALA A 212 7.06 -6.38 20.94
C ALA A 212 6.95 -7.79 20.32
N ILE A 213 8.08 -8.35 19.85
CA ILE A 213 8.11 -9.70 19.32
C ILE A 213 7.81 -10.72 20.42
N THR A 214 8.28 -10.49 21.63
CA THR A 214 8.01 -11.37 22.77
C THR A 214 6.52 -11.38 23.10
N ASN A 215 5.88 -10.21 23.15
CA ASN A 215 4.44 -10.08 23.36
C ASN A 215 3.65 -10.73 22.22
N ALA A 216 4.02 -10.46 20.98
CA ALA A 216 3.38 -11.08 19.83
C ALA A 216 3.47 -12.62 19.85
N VAL A 217 4.60 -13.18 20.23
CA VAL A 217 4.78 -14.63 20.35
C VAL A 217 3.96 -15.22 21.49
N ALA A 218 3.87 -14.52 22.64
CA ALA A 218 3.03 -14.92 23.77
C ALA A 218 1.55 -15.04 23.33
N ASP A 219 1.10 -14.14 22.45
CA ASP A 219 -0.24 -14.14 21.87
C ASP A 219 -0.38 -15.01 20.61
N LYS A 220 0.54 -15.97 20.42
CA LYS A 220 0.54 -16.95 19.32
C LYS A 220 0.78 -16.35 17.93
N ARG A 221 1.15 -15.09 17.81
CA ARG A 221 1.59 -14.42 16.57
C ARG A 221 3.08 -14.71 16.39
N ARG A 222 3.42 -15.69 15.58
CA ARG A 222 4.80 -16.23 15.51
C ARG A 222 5.67 -15.67 14.40
N GLY A 223 5.10 -14.81 13.53
CA GLY A 223 5.79 -14.27 12.36
C GLY A 223 5.96 -15.27 11.20
N PRO A 224 6.61 -14.91 10.13
CA PRO A 224 7.47 -13.73 9.98
C PRO A 224 6.69 -12.40 10.03
N TYR A 225 7.40 -11.31 10.34
CA TYR A 225 6.77 -10.00 10.53
C TYR A 225 7.14 -9.00 9.43
N ALA A 226 6.22 -8.07 9.16
CA ALA A 226 6.51 -6.79 8.54
C ALA A 226 6.42 -5.69 9.59
N LEU A 227 7.31 -4.72 9.53
CA LEU A 227 7.29 -3.54 10.40
C LEU A 227 6.91 -2.33 9.58
N VAL A 228 5.83 -1.66 9.98
CA VAL A 228 5.35 -0.42 9.35
C VAL A 228 5.68 0.74 10.29
N CYS A 229 6.36 1.78 9.80
CA CYS A 229 6.72 2.95 10.57
C CYS A 229 6.68 4.22 9.72
N ALA A 230 6.81 5.39 10.36
CA ALA A 230 7.02 6.65 9.66
C ALA A 230 8.46 6.73 9.10
N THR A 231 8.64 7.48 8.02
CA THR A 231 9.98 7.73 7.44
C THR A 231 10.92 8.42 8.45
N GLY A 232 10.38 9.24 9.37
CA GLY A 232 11.16 9.85 10.42
C GLY A 232 11.88 8.87 11.34
N ASP A 233 11.31 7.69 11.57
CA ASP A 233 11.88 6.66 12.43
C ASP A 233 12.71 5.63 11.63
N LEU A 234 12.56 5.60 10.31
CA LEU A 234 13.12 4.58 9.43
C LEU A 234 14.61 4.35 9.65
N PHE A 235 15.42 5.42 9.61
CA PHE A 235 16.88 5.30 9.73
C PHE A 235 17.33 4.80 11.10
N THR A 236 16.60 5.17 12.16
CA THR A 236 16.88 4.67 13.51
C THR A 236 16.56 3.16 13.62
N VAL A 237 15.45 2.76 13.03
CA VAL A 237 15.05 1.34 12.96
C VAL A 237 16.04 0.54 12.11
N GLU A 238 16.46 1.04 10.95
CA GLU A 238 17.49 0.38 10.13
C GLU A 238 18.79 0.21 10.89
N ARG A 239 19.25 1.25 11.59
CA ARG A 239 20.43 1.15 12.45
C ARG A 239 20.23 0.16 13.57
N ALA A 240 19.08 0.13 14.23
CA ALA A 240 18.76 -0.85 15.25
C ALA A 240 18.86 -2.28 14.74
N LEU A 241 18.42 -2.54 13.50
CA LEU A 241 18.47 -3.86 12.89
C LEU A 241 19.85 -4.23 12.33
N THR A 242 20.72 -3.27 12.02
CA THR A 242 22.05 -3.52 11.40
C THR A 242 23.21 -3.42 12.38
N VAL A 243 23.19 -2.48 13.35
CA VAL A 243 24.33 -2.18 14.26
C VAL A 243 24.66 -3.36 15.17
N VAL A 244 23.69 -4.19 15.53
CA VAL A 244 23.96 -5.42 16.34
C VAL A 244 24.90 -6.39 15.63
N ALA A 245 24.97 -6.35 14.29
CA ALA A 245 25.92 -7.15 13.52
C ALA A 245 27.38 -6.59 13.57
N GLN A 246 27.56 -5.30 13.87
CA GLN A 246 28.88 -4.65 13.84
C GLN A 246 29.61 -4.59 15.19
N GLN A 247 28.89 -4.70 16.31
CA GLN A 247 29.48 -4.60 17.65
C GLN A 247 30.13 -5.89 18.18
N GLY A 248 30.46 -6.85 17.32
CA GLY A 248 31.16 -8.05 17.71
C GLY A 248 30.34 -9.04 18.54
N PHE A 249 29.04 -8.83 18.68
CA PHE A 249 28.13 -9.81 19.23
C PHE A 249 27.96 -10.96 18.24
N THR A 250 28.47 -12.11 18.58
CA THR A 250 28.43 -13.34 17.77
C THR A 250 27.00 -13.90 17.58
N ARG A 251 25.98 -13.27 18.14
CA ARG A 251 24.57 -13.65 18.00
C ARG A 251 23.77 -12.46 17.48
N GLN A 252 23.29 -12.56 16.24
CA GLN A 252 22.20 -11.71 15.79
C GLN A 252 21.02 -11.87 16.75
N SER A 253 20.41 -10.75 17.16
CA SER A 253 19.15 -10.80 17.90
C SER A 253 18.15 -11.66 17.13
N SER A 254 17.43 -12.53 17.81
CA SER A 254 16.39 -13.36 17.19
C SER A 254 15.26 -12.50 16.57
N ALA A 255 15.12 -11.26 17.02
CA ALA A 255 14.21 -10.26 16.49
C ALA A 255 14.53 -9.92 15.03
N ILE A 256 15.80 -9.68 14.68
CA ILE A 256 16.23 -9.32 13.33
C ILE A 256 15.85 -10.42 12.33
N GLY A 257 16.04 -11.67 12.70
CA GLY A 257 15.74 -12.82 11.83
C GLY A 257 14.23 -13.02 11.54
N ARG A 258 13.37 -12.43 12.33
CA ARG A 258 11.89 -12.56 12.18
C ARG A 258 11.28 -11.46 11.35
N ILE A 259 11.91 -10.27 11.24
CA ILE A 259 11.42 -9.17 10.42
C ILE A 259 11.84 -9.42 8.97
N ARG A 260 10.85 -9.51 8.07
CA ARG A 260 11.05 -9.75 6.63
C ARG A 260 11.02 -8.47 5.82
N ALA A 261 10.18 -7.53 6.21
CA ALA A 261 9.99 -6.28 5.50
C ALA A 261 9.92 -5.12 6.50
N LEU A 262 10.59 -4.04 6.17
CA LEU A 262 10.48 -2.74 6.83
C LEU A 262 9.85 -1.77 5.84
N ILE A 263 8.67 -1.24 6.17
CA ILE A 263 7.85 -0.44 5.29
C ILE A 263 7.72 0.95 5.89
N ALA A 264 8.17 1.98 5.16
CA ALA A 264 7.94 3.36 5.52
C ALA A 264 6.69 3.89 4.80
N TYR A 265 5.71 4.41 5.57
CA TYR A 265 4.48 4.95 5.03
C TYR A 265 4.09 6.25 5.73
N ASP A 266 4.23 7.37 5.04
CA ASP A 266 3.91 8.73 5.55
C ASP A 266 2.55 9.25 5.06
N GLY A 267 1.79 8.42 4.34
CA GLY A 267 0.54 8.85 3.72
C GLY A 267 0.76 9.61 2.41
N TRP A 268 -0.24 10.37 2.02
CA TRP A 268 -0.22 11.15 0.79
C TRP A 268 -1.17 12.35 0.89
N THR A 269 -0.81 13.46 0.27
CA THR A 269 -1.65 14.66 0.20
C THR A 269 -1.73 15.14 -1.23
N GLY A 270 -2.95 15.40 -1.69
CA GLY A 270 -3.22 15.94 -3.01
C GLY A 270 -4.36 16.93 -3.00
N THR A 271 -4.63 17.54 -4.15
CA THR A 271 -5.72 18.51 -4.29
C THR A 271 -6.74 18.02 -5.32
N ARG A 272 -8.01 18.12 -4.98
CA ARG A 272 -9.13 17.91 -5.91
C ARG A 272 -9.84 19.23 -6.12
N GLY A 273 -9.50 19.92 -7.19
CA GLY A 273 -9.95 21.30 -7.41
C GLY A 273 -9.45 22.22 -6.27
N LYS A 274 -10.39 22.82 -5.53
CA LYS A 274 -10.08 23.69 -4.37
C LYS A 274 -9.98 22.95 -3.03
N LYS A 275 -10.24 21.63 -3.00
CA LYS A 275 -10.23 20.83 -1.78
C LYS A 275 -8.93 20.06 -1.68
N SER A 276 -8.24 20.17 -0.53
CA SER A 276 -7.15 19.27 -0.18
C SER A 276 -7.72 17.92 0.27
N VAL A 277 -7.12 16.85 -0.20
CA VAL A 277 -7.38 15.48 0.22
C VAL A 277 -6.10 14.94 0.83
N SER A 278 -6.14 14.51 2.08
CA SER A 278 -4.99 13.95 2.78
C SER A 278 -5.30 12.54 3.25
N TYR A 279 -4.39 11.63 2.97
CA TYR A 279 -4.38 10.27 3.47
C TYR A 279 -3.33 10.18 4.57
N GLY A 280 -3.76 9.81 5.79
CA GLY A 280 -2.86 9.71 6.93
C GLY A 280 -1.83 8.60 6.75
N GLY A 281 -0.61 8.84 7.25
CA GLY A 281 0.48 7.87 7.34
C GLY A 281 0.71 7.39 8.77
N ALA A 282 1.75 6.60 8.96
CA ALA A 282 2.23 6.22 10.28
C ALA A 282 2.75 7.46 11.03
N SER A 283 2.44 7.55 12.31
CA SER A 283 2.93 8.65 13.15
C SER A 283 4.37 8.39 13.60
N THR A 284 5.19 9.44 13.60
CA THR A 284 6.54 9.36 14.20
C THR A 284 6.44 9.00 15.69
N GLY A 285 7.27 8.12 16.14
CA GLY A 285 7.23 7.59 17.53
C GLY A 285 6.35 6.36 17.68
N THR A 286 5.68 5.90 16.62
CA THR A 286 4.83 4.70 16.65
C THR A 286 5.16 3.78 15.48
N ALA A 287 5.15 2.48 15.70
CA ALA A 287 5.28 1.50 14.63
C ALA A 287 4.30 0.34 14.84
N TYR A 288 4.07 -0.40 13.77
CA TYR A 288 3.15 -1.52 13.74
C TYR A 288 3.86 -2.77 13.26
N LEU A 289 3.96 -3.76 14.13
CA LEU A 289 4.52 -5.07 13.83
C LEU A 289 3.40 -5.99 13.34
N VAL A 290 3.40 -6.31 12.07
CA VAL A 290 2.35 -7.07 11.39
C VAL A 290 2.79 -8.51 11.21
N ASP A 291 2.02 -9.47 11.72
CA ASP A 291 2.26 -10.90 11.51
C ASP A 291 1.85 -11.33 10.10
N LEU A 292 2.81 -11.81 9.33
CA LEU A 292 2.61 -12.31 7.97
C LEU A 292 2.28 -13.81 7.93
N GLY A 293 2.35 -14.50 9.06
CA GLY A 293 2.10 -15.95 9.13
C GLY A 293 0.70 -16.33 8.67
N ASN A 294 -0.29 -15.50 8.99
CA ASN A 294 -1.70 -15.71 8.66
C ASN A 294 -2.25 -14.67 7.67
N LYS A 295 -1.40 -14.04 6.84
CA LYS A 295 -1.85 -13.00 5.91
C LYS A 295 -2.99 -13.44 4.97
N MET A 296 -3.07 -14.73 4.67
CA MET A 296 -4.14 -15.32 3.85
C MET A 296 -5.51 -15.30 4.54
N ILE A 297 -5.55 -15.05 5.84
CA ILE A 297 -6.78 -14.99 6.64
C ILE A 297 -7.03 -13.56 7.10
N ASP A 298 -6.00 -12.90 7.63
CA ASP A 298 -6.14 -11.63 8.31
C ASP A 298 -5.99 -10.40 7.41
N PHE A 299 -5.29 -10.53 6.26
CA PHE A 299 -5.06 -9.42 5.34
C PHE A 299 -5.41 -9.77 3.90
N GLN A 300 -6.62 -9.38 3.49
CA GLN A 300 -7.15 -9.70 2.17
C GLN A 300 -7.54 -8.44 1.40
N SER A 301 -7.13 -8.38 0.15
CA SER A 301 -7.51 -7.33 -0.78
C SER A 301 -8.30 -7.95 -1.92
N TYR A 302 -9.55 -7.54 -2.08
CA TYR A 302 -10.45 -8.03 -3.12
C TYR A 302 -10.64 -6.97 -4.18
N ALA A 303 -10.44 -7.34 -5.45
CA ALA A 303 -10.67 -6.45 -6.58
C ALA A 303 -11.54 -7.15 -7.63
N LYS A 304 -12.57 -6.45 -8.12
CA LYS A 304 -13.32 -6.94 -9.30
C LYS A 304 -12.51 -6.78 -10.59
N HIS A 305 -11.79 -5.68 -10.66
CA HIS A 305 -10.86 -5.37 -11.75
C HIS A 305 -9.78 -4.42 -11.20
N LEU A 306 -8.66 -4.45 -11.82
CA LEU A 306 -7.59 -3.47 -11.61
C LEU A 306 -8.05 -2.09 -12.13
N LEU A 307 -7.15 -1.16 -12.28
CA LEU A 307 -7.48 0.15 -12.87
C LEU A 307 -7.99 -0.05 -14.30
N ARG A 308 -9.23 0.39 -14.57
CA ARG A 308 -9.90 0.27 -15.85
C ARG A 308 -10.19 1.65 -16.41
N ARG A 309 -9.91 1.85 -17.69
CA ARG A 309 -10.28 3.02 -18.44
C ARG A 309 -11.62 2.80 -19.14
N GLN A 310 -12.48 3.80 -19.07
CA GLN A 310 -13.72 3.88 -19.84
C GLN A 310 -13.79 5.24 -20.53
N THR A 311 -14.30 5.25 -21.74
CA THR A 311 -14.50 6.48 -22.52
C THR A 311 -15.95 6.57 -22.96
N GLN A 312 -16.42 7.79 -23.05
CA GLN A 312 -17.69 8.09 -23.69
C GLN A 312 -17.59 9.39 -24.50
N PRO A 313 -18.39 9.53 -25.56
CA PRO A 313 -18.51 10.79 -26.28
C PRO A 313 -18.89 11.91 -25.31
N GLY A 314 -18.27 13.07 -25.47
CA GLY A 314 -18.53 14.23 -24.63
C GLY A 314 -19.90 14.86 -24.90
N ASP A 315 -20.27 15.82 -24.03
CA ASP A 315 -21.50 16.61 -24.17
C ASP A 315 -21.23 17.81 -25.05
N LEU A 316 -21.77 17.80 -26.26
CA LEU A 316 -21.67 18.92 -27.23
C LEU A 316 -22.18 20.25 -26.66
N LYS A 317 -23.16 20.23 -25.73
CA LYS A 317 -23.66 21.46 -25.09
C LYS A 317 -22.64 22.11 -24.18
N LYS A 318 -21.62 21.37 -23.75
CA LYS A 318 -20.52 21.82 -22.88
C LYS A 318 -19.21 21.96 -23.64
N PHE A 319 -19.22 21.83 -24.97
CA PHE A 319 -17.99 21.78 -25.78
C PHE A 319 -16.99 20.74 -25.32
N VAL A 320 -17.48 19.62 -24.78
CA VAL A 320 -16.67 18.47 -24.38
C VAL A 320 -16.66 17.46 -25.52
N VAL A 321 -15.49 17.07 -25.97
CA VAL A 321 -15.29 16.13 -27.08
C VAL A 321 -15.29 14.71 -26.61
N GLU A 322 -14.55 14.42 -25.53
CA GLU A 322 -14.44 13.09 -24.95
C GLU A 322 -14.36 13.18 -23.44
N GLU A 323 -14.98 12.23 -22.77
CA GLU A 323 -14.85 12.02 -21.33
C GLU A 323 -14.18 10.68 -21.07
N VAL A 324 -13.12 10.71 -20.26
CA VAL A 324 -12.36 9.53 -19.86
C VAL A 324 -12.50 9.33 -18.36
N ILE A 325 -12.89 8.14 -17.96
CA ILE A 325 -13.03 7.75 -16.56
C ILE A 325 -12.07 6.60 -16.28
N TRP A 326 -11.31 6.75 -15.22
CA TRP A 326 -10.52 5.67 -14.64
C TRP A 326 -11.19 5.17 -13.37
N ASP A 327 -11.51 3.89 -13.32
CA ASP A 327 -12.21 3.30 -12.19
C ASP A 327 -11.55 2.02 -11.68
N THR A 328 -11.74 1.76 -10.39
CA THR A 328 -11.38 0.51 -9.73
C THR A 328 -12.45 0.11 -8.72
N ARG A 329 -12.60 -1.18 -8.50
CA ARG A 329 -13.54 -1.71 -7.48
C ARG A 329 -12.76 -2.55 -6.50
N ARG A 330 -12.68 -2.06 -5.26
CA ARG A 330 -11.86 -2.65 -4.19
C ARG A 330 -12.62 -2.81 -2.90
N GLY A 331 -12.33 -3.93 -2.21
CA GLY A 331 -12.71 -4.17 -0.83
C GLY A 331 -11.50 -4.69 -0.07
N VAL A 332 -11.23 -4.14 1.10
CA VAL A 332 -10.09 -4.51 1.93
C VAL A 332 -10.59 -5.10 3.24
N TYR A 333 -10.06 -6.25 3.60
CA TYR A 333 -10.23 -6.84 4.91
C TYR A 333 -8.89 -6.83 5.65
N ALA A 334 -8.94 -6.34 6.87
CA ALA A 334 -7.83 -6.43 7.81
C ALA A 334 -8.34 -6.93 9.16
N GLY A 335 -7.57 -7.82 9.76
CA GLY A 335 -7.80 -8.33 11.13
C GLY A 335 -6.74 -7.82 12.10
N PRO A 336 -6.59 -6.50 12.32
CA PRO A 336 -5.46 -5.95 13.08
C PRO A 336 -5.44 -6.45 14.53
N ALA A 337 -6.59 -6.70 15.15
CA ALA A 337 -6.67 -7.25 16.50
C ALA A 337 -5.95 -8.59 16.67
N ASN A 338 -5.89 -9.40 15.62
CA ASN A 338 -5.31 -10.74 15.69
C ASN A 338 -3.86 -10.81 15.21
N ALA A 339 -3.43 -9.82 14.42
CA ALA A 339 -2.21 -9.93 13.62
C ALA A 339 -1.24 -8.75 13.79
N VAL A 340 -1.62 -7.72 14.55
CA VAL A 340 -0.79 -6.51 14.69
C VAL A 340 -0.46 -6.24 16.15
N GLU A 341 0.78 -5.85 16.39
CA GLU A 341 1.27 -5.28 17.65
C GLU A 341 1.67 -3.84 17.42
N GLU A 342 1.07 -2.90 18.14
CA GLU A 342 1.45 -1.51 18.13
C GLU A 342 2.66 -1.28 19.05
N ILE A 343 3.65 -0.52 18.59
CA ILE A 343 4.87 -0.23 19.32
C ILE A 343 4.96 1.28 19.49
N THR A 344 5.08 1.74 20.73
CA THR A 344 5.49 3.13 21.00
C THR A 344 7.01 3.14 21.18
N TRP A 345 7.70 3.95 20.39
CA TRP A 345 9.15 4.04 20.47
C TRP A 345 9.61 4.78 21.72
N PRO A 346 10.69 4.33 22.38
CA PRO A 346 11.28 5.05 23.49
C PRO A 346 11.92 6.36 23.03
N GLY A 347 11.80 7.39 23.84
CA GLY A 347 12.46 8.68 23.66
C GLY A 347 13.88 8.73 24.20
N ALA A 348 14.56 9.88 24.04
CA ALA A 348 15.95 10.05 24.45
C ALA A 348 16.16 9.90 25.97
N GLY A 349 15.17 10.29 26.79
CA GLY A 349 15.23 10.21 28.25
C GLY A 349 14.75 8.90 28.87
N ASP A 350 14.13 8.02 28.08
CA ASP A 350 13.51 6.79 28.57
C ASP A 350 14.54 5.69 28.87
N GLY A 351 14.22 4.82 29.83
CA GLY A 351 15.05 3.70 30.26
C GLY A 351 15.35 3.71 31.75
N ALA A 352 16.05 2.68 32.22
CA ALA A 352 16.49 2.61 33.61
C ALA A 352 17.55 3.69 33.92
N SER A 353 17.40 4.35 35.06
CA SER A 353 18.33 5.35 35.58
C SER A 353 19.64 4.72 36.08
#